data_e2df472e2e7d079b905456ab9e654247
#
_entry.id   e2df472e2e7d079b905456ab9e654247
#
_cell.length_a   1.000
_cell.length_b   1.000
_cell.length_c   1.000
_cell.angle_alpha   90.00
_cell.angle_beta   90.00
_cell.angle_gamma   90.00
#
_symmetry.space_group_name_H-M   'P 1'
#
loop_
_entity.id
_entity.type
_entity.pdbx_description
1 polymer ?
#
loop_
_entity_poly.entity_id
_entity_poly.type
_entity_poly.pdbx_seq_one_letter_code
_entity_poly.pdbx_strand_id
1 'polypeptide(L)'
;LRAEGKQEVAQSPRLADADAAYTNGCEWAIKALGRLTGRDEQAAAIWDFVRQSRARVDEAVGDIRDDERVRAFVPMKDDKTYGNDKYVGCQLLRAGAVNVAAADIQGNGSYTVEQLAAWDPDVIIIQDRYMDLYEQFTTDDRYAALRAVKDGNVLLAPYWTKPWGNPDTDSMALGELWLAHEFYPDRVGADEVLARARDFYRDFYGIEFTGSVDETA
;
A
#
# COMPACT_ATOMS: atom_id res chain seq x y z
N LEU A 1 28.09 3.32 0.52
CA LEU A 1 27.48 4.12 1.58
C LEU A 1 25.96 4.34 1.37
N ARG A 2 25.49 4.58 0.12
CA ARG A 2 24.04 4.75 -0.16
C ARG A 2 23.27 3.44 -0.20
N ALA A 3 23.90 2.33 -0.58
CA ALA A 3 23.26 1.02 -0.60
C ALA A 3 23.02 0.46 0.81
N GLU A 4 23.97 0.65 1.72
CA GLU A 4 23.85 0.21 3.11
C GLU A 4 22.74 0.94 3.86
N GLY A 5 22.56 2.25 3.61
CA GLY A 5 21.48 3.03 4.22
C GLY A 5 20.06 2.63 3.75
N LYS A 6 19.91 2.09 2.54
CA LYS A 6 18.61 1.59 2.05
C LYS A 6 18.19 0.27 2.72
N GLN A 7 19.14 -0.59 3.00
CA GLN A 7 18.91 -1.87 3.68
C GLN A 7 18.51 -1.65 5.15
N GLU A 8 19.13 -0.68 5.82
CA GLU A 8 18.78 -0.31 7.20
C GLU A 8 17.36 0.23 7.34
N VAL A 9 16.85 0.94 6.34
CA VAL A 9 15.50 1.52 6.37
C VAL A 9 14.42 0.45 6.25
N ALA A 10 14.62 -0.55 5.40
CA ALA A 10 13.66 -1.66 5.24
C ALA A 10 13.57 -2.54 6.49
N GLN A 11 14.66 -2.67 7.23
CA GLN A 11 14.77 -3.50 8.45
C GLN A 11 14.68 -2.66 9.75
N SER A 12 14.31 -1.39 9.67
CA SER A 12 14.26 -0.52 10.84
C SER A 12 13.33 -1.07 11.92
N PRO A 13 13.78 -1.20 13.18
CA PRO A 13 12.93 -1.57 14.31
C PRO A 13 11.69 -0.69 14.42
N ARG A 14 11.79 0.59 14.06
CA ARG A 14 10.65 1.54 14.03
C ARG A 14 9.56 1.13 13.06
N LEU A 15 9.91 0.56 11.91
CA LEU A 15 8.93 0.09 10.92
C LEU A 15 8.21 -1.15 11.42
N ALA A 16 8.93 -2.11 11.99
CA ALA A 16 8.33 -3.30 12.58
C ALA A 16 7.42 -2.95 13.77
N ASP A 17 7.84 -2.01 14.63
CA ASP A 17 7.05 -1.53 15.76
C ASP A 17 5.78 -0.80 15.28
N ALA A 18 5.89 0.04 14.24
CA ALA A 18 4.76 0.74 13.66
C ALA A 18 3.75 -0.23 13.04
N ASP A 19 4.22 -1.19 12.27
CA ASP A 19 3.38 -2.22 11.66
C ASP A 19 2.65 -3.07 12.73
N ALA A 20 3.35 -3.51 13.76
CA ALA A 20 2.75 -4.24 14.87
C ALA A 20 1.71 -3.38 15.60
N ALA A 21 1.99 -2.10 15.84
CA ALA A 21 1.04 -1.20 16.49
C ALA A 21 -0.23 -0.99 15.66
N TYR A 22 -0.11 -0.77 14.36
CA TYR A 22 -1.27 -0.64 13.46
C TYR A 22 -2.08 -1.93 13.39
N THR A 23 -1.42 -3.07 13.22
CA THR A 23 -2.06 -4.38 13.14
C THR A 23 -2.82 -4.72 14.43
N ASN A 24 -2.15 -4.62 15.57
CA ASN A 24 -2.74 -4.92 16.87
C ASN A 24 -3.87 -3.94 17.22
N GLY A 25 -3.71 -2.65 16.87
CA GLY A 25 -4.73 -1.62 17.08
C GLY A 25 -6.00 -1.89 16.29
N CYS A 26 -5.88 -2.27 15.02
CA CYS A 26 -7.00 -2.64 14.17
C CYS A 26 -7.71 -3.91 14.68
N GLU A 27 -6.96 -4.96 15.01
CA GLU A 27 -7.50 -6.19 15.57
C GLU A 27 -8.27 -5.92 16.86
N TRP A 28 -7.68 -5.14 17.77
CA TRP A 28 -8.34 -4.76 19.02
C TRP A 28 -9.64 -4.00 18.78
N ALA A 29 -9.63 -3.03 17.85
CA ALA A 29 -10.79 -2.21 17.52
C ALA A 29 -11.94 -3.06 16.95
N ILE A 30 -11.66 -3.94 16.00
CA ILE A 30 -12.66 -4.86 15.42
C ILE A 30 -13.25 -5.77 16.47
N LYS A 31 -12.42 -6.39 17.33
CA LYS A 31 -12.89 -7.25 18.42
C LYS A 31 -13.71 -6.48 19.47
N ALA A 32 -13.31 -5.24 19.78
CA ALA A 32 -14.06 -4.39 20.70
C ALA A 32 -15.44 -4.02 20.15
N LEU A 33 -15.52 -3.68 18.86
CA LEU A 33 -16.79 -3.41 18.18
C LEU A 33 -17.69 -4.66 18.14
N GLY A 34 -17.13 -5.84 17.86
CA GLY A 34 -17.86 -7.11 17.91
C GLY A 34 -18.55 -7.31 19.26
N ARG A 35 -17.79 -7.16 20.36
CA ARG A 35 -18.33 -7.28 21.73
C ARG A 35 -19.42 -6.26 22.05
N LEU A 36 -19.18 -4.98 21.67
CA LEU A 36 -20.13 -3.90 21.94
C LEU A 36 -21.45 -4.06 21.17
N THR A 37 -21.41 -4.70 20.00
CA THR A 37 -22.58 -4.88 19.14
C THR A 37 -23.18 -6.28 19.21
N GLY A 38 -22.58 -7.20 19.98
CA GLY A 38 -22.99 -8.61 20.04
C GLY A 38 -22.69 -9.37 18.74
N ARG A 39 -21.64 -8.97 18.01
CA ARG A 39 -21.24 -9.55 16.72
C ARG A 39 -19.81 -10.11 16.75
N ASP A 40 -19.48 -10.84 17.81
CA ASP A 40 -18.13 -11.40 17.99
C ASP A 40 -17.72 -12.36 16.88
N GLU A 41 -18.65 -13.16 16.36
CA GLU A 41 -18.39 -14.10 15.27
C GLU A 41 -18.04 -13.37 13.96
N GLN A 42 -18.78 -12.29 13.62
CA GLN A 42 -18.48 -11.48 12.45
C GLN A 42 -17.13 -10.76 12.58
N ALA A 43 -16.83 -10.24 13.79
CA ALA A 43 -15.54 -9.62 14.07
C ALA A 43 -14.38 -10.63 13.96
N ALA A 44 -14.57 -11.86 14.39
CA ALA A 44 -13.59 -12.92 14.21
C ALA A 44 -13.42 -13.28 12.73
N ALA A 45 -14.51 -13.43 11.99
CA ALA A 45 -14.49 -13.80 10.58
C ALA A 45 -13.77 -12.75 9.70
N ILE A 46 -14.05 -11.46 9.90
CA ILE A 46 -13.35 -10.41 9.12
C ILE A 46 -11.86 -10.37 9.45
N TRP A 47 -11.48 -10.58 10.73
CA TRP A 47 -10.08 -10.61 11.10
C TRP A 47 -9.36 -11.85 10.57
N ASP A 48 -10.03 -13.00 10.52
CA ASP A 48 -9.51 -14.21 9.88
C ASP A 48 -9.28 -14.01 8.38
N PHE A 49 -10.17 -13.30 7.72
CA PHE A 49 -10.01 -12.92 6.32
C PHE A 49 -8.76 -12.03 6.13
N VAL A 50 -8.56 -11.02 6.97
CA VAL A 50 -7.34 -10.19 6.94
C VAL A 50 -6.09 -11.05 7.07
N ARG A 51 -6.05 -11.96 8.06
CA ARG A 51 -4.89 -12.85 8.26
C ARG A 51 -4.60 -13.74 7.06
N GLN A 52 -5.64 -14.29 6.43
CA GLN A 52 -5.48 -15.12 5.23
C GLN A 52 -4.94 -14.32 4.04
N SER A 53 -5.47 -13.10 3.81
CA SER A 53 -4.96 -12.21 2.75
C SER A 53 -3.48 -11.87 2.97
N ARG A 54 -3.11 -11.50 4.20
CA ARG A 54 -1.71 -11.21 4.55
C ARG A 54 -0.79 -12.41 4.40
N ALA A 55 -1.24 -13.60 4.84
CA ALA A 55 -0.46 -14.81 4.65
C ALA A 55 -0.20 -15.11 3.16
N ARG A 56 -1.17 -14.81 2.30
CA ARG A 56 -1.01 -14.94 0.85
C ARG A 56 -0.01 -13.92 0.27
N VAL A 57 -0.03 -12.69 0.78
CA VAL A 57 0.96 -11.66 0.40
C VAL A 57 2.36 -12.10 0.86
N ASP A 58 2.50 -12.52 2.12
CA ASP A 58 3.78 -12.99 2.68
C ASP A 58 4.35 -14.18 1.85
N GLU A 59 3.51 -15.11 1.41
CA GLU A 59 3.89 -16.20 0.51
C GLU A 59 4.40 -15.68 -0.85
N ALA A 60 3.75 -14.66 -1.39
CA ALA A 60 4.09 -14.12 -2.71
C ALA A 60 5.41 -13.34 -2.70
N VAL A 61 5.70 -12.60 -1.63
CA VAL A 61 6.79 -11.60 -1.63
C VAL A 61 7.87 -11.86 -0.59
N GLY A 62 7.69 -12.87 0.27
CA GLY A 62 8.56 -13.11 1.42
C GLY A 62 9.99 -13.54 1.07
N ASP A 63 10.22 -14.07 -0.13
CA ASP A 63 11.53 -14.48 -0.65
C ASP A 63 12.26 -13.37 -1.43
N ILE A 64 11.62 -12.22 -1.65
CA ILE A 64 12.21 -11.09 -2.40
C ILE A 64 13.26 -10.41 -1.52
N ARG A 65 14.47 -10.37 -2.02
CA ARG A 65 15.59 -9.72 -1.33
C ARG A 65 15.39 -8.19 -1.32
N ASP A 66 15.91 -7.52 -0.30
CA ASP A 66 15.74 -6.07 -0.11
C ASP A 66 16.24 -5.26 -1.31
N ASP A 67 17.28 -5.71 -1.99
CA ASP A 67 17.84 -5.05 -3.18
C ASP A 67 17.06 -5.29 -4.48
N GLU A 68 16.11 -6.24 -4.47
CA GLU A 68 15.22 -6.58 -5.57
C GLU A 68 13.81 -5.99 -5.40
N ARG A 69 13.53 -5.37 -4.25
CA ARG A 69 12.21 -4.82 -3.95
C ARG A 69 11.89 -3.61 -4.83
N VAL A 70 10.65 -3.56 -5.28
CA VAL A 70 10.12 -2.41 -6.03
C VAL A 70 10.26 -1.13 -5.20
N ARG A 71 10.70 -0.06 -5.83
CA ARG A 71 10.94 1.24 -5.23
C ARG A 71 9.71 2.12 -5.43
N ALA A 72 8.87 2.24 -4.40
CA ALA A 72 7.59 2.91 -4.48
C ALA A 72 7.62 4.31 -3.86
N PHE A 73 6.85 5.22 -4.45
CA PHE A 73 6.59 6.56 -3.95
C PHE A 73 5.10 6.84 -3.86
N VAL A 74 4.66 7.44 -2.77
CA VAL A 74 3.26 7.80 -2.54
C VAL A 74 3.15 9.29 -2.22
N PRO A 75 2.82 10.14 -3.20
CA PRO A 75 2.65 11.56 -2.97
C PRO A 75 1.34 11.88 -2.23
N MET A 76 1.37 13.01 -1.55
CA MET A 76 0.21 13.71 -1.00
C MET A 76 0.10 15.07 -1.69
N LYS A 77 -1.04 15.75 -1.50
CA LYS A 77 -1.17 17.16 -1.89
C LYS A 77 -0.12 18.03 -1.19
N ASP A 78 0.14 19.20 -1.78
CA ASP A 78 1.08 20.20 -1.26
C ASP A 78 2.54 19.70 -1.18
N ASP A 79 2.97 18.91 -2.16
CA ASP A 79 4.32 18.35 -2.27
C ASP A 79 4.77 17.64 -0.99
N LYS A 80 3.88 16.83 -0.40
CA LYS A 80 4.14 16.02 0.78
C LYS A 80 4.12 14.53 0.46
N THR A 81 4.78 13.75 1.31
CA THR A 81 4.79 12.29 1.25
C THR A 81 4.89 11.69 2.67
N TYR A 82 4.90 10.39 2.75
CA TYR A 82 4.90 9.62 3.99
C TYR A 82 6.27 9.02 4.30
N GLY A 83 6.63 9.05 5.59
CA GLY A 83 7.72 8.22 6.13
C GLY A 83 7.28 6.79 6.46
N ASN A 84 8.25 5.96 6.81
CA ASN A 84 8.00 4.55 7.19
C ASN A 84 7.33 4.36 8.55
N ASP A 85 7.25 5.40 9.37
CA ASP A 85 6.49 5.41 10.62
C ASP A 85 4.98 5.63 10.42
N LYS A 86 4.53 5.77 9.16
CA LYS A 86 3.13 5.81 8.78
C LYS A 86 2.65 4.47 8.21
N TYR A 87 1.34 4.24 8.31
CA TYR A 87 0.73 3.00 7.85
C TYR A 87 1.03 2.70 6.35
N VAL A 88 1.09 3.73 5.51
CA VAL A 88 1.48 3.59 4.10
C VAL A 88 2.86 2.94 3.94
N GLY A 89 3.85 3.34 4.76
CA GLY A 89 5.17 2.71 4.73
C GLY A 89 5.12 1.22 5.11
N CYS A 90 4.29 0.87 6.09
CA CYS A 90 4.07 -0.53 6.48
C CYS A 90 3.41 -1.34 5.37
N GLN A 91 2.39 -0.78 4.68
CA GLN A 91 1.73 -1.43 3.55
C GLN A 91 2.69 -1.69 2.39
N LEU A 92 3.49 -0.69 2.01
CA LEU A 92 4.49 -0.85 0.95
C LEU A 92 5.47 -1.99 1.28
N LEU A 93 5.97 -2.02 2.51
CA LEU A 93 6.90 -3.07 2.94
C LEU A 93 6.25 -4.46 2.90
N ARG A 94 5.03 -4.60 3.40
CA ARG A 94 4.28 -5.87 3.38
C ARG A 94 4.03 -6.36 1.96
N ALA A 95 3.70 -5.45 1.05
CA ALA A 95 3.51 -5.77 -0.37
C ALA A 95 4.82 -5.99 -1.15
N GLY A 96 5.97 -6.03 -0.47
CA GLY A 96 7.27 -6.33 -1.09
C GLY A 96 8.00 -5.10 -1.65
N ALA A 97 7.55 -3.87 -1.38
CA ALA A 97 8.22 -2.66 -1.86
C ALA A 97 9.01 -1.94 -0.76
N VAL A 98 9.81 -0.98 -1.17
CA VAL A 98 10.46 -0.01 -0.28
C VAL A 98 9.97 1.40 -0.58
N ASN A 99 9.65 2.15 0.46
CA ASN A 99 9.34 3.57 0.34
C ASN A 99 10.62 4.37 0.07
N VAL A 100 10.74 4.96 -1.11
CA VAL A 100 11.96 5.70 -1.50
C VAL A 100 12.23 6.94 -0.66
N ALA A 101 11.18 7.52 -0.04
CA ALA A 101 11.29 8.71 0.80
C ALA A 101 11.71 8.38 2.26
N ALA A 102 11.74 7.11 2.65
CA ALA A 102 11.86 6.71 4.05
C ALA A 102 13.15 7.15 4.76
N ALA A 103 14.25 7.37 4.01
CA ALA A 103 15.51 7.83 4.59
C ALA A 103 15.48 9.33 4.97
N ASP A 104 14.67 10.12 4.26
CA ASP A 104 14.66 11.57 4.37
C ASP A 104 13.39 12.11 5.06
N ILE A 105 12.30 11.34 5.05
CA ILE A 105 10.99 11.74 5.57
C ILE A 105 10.61 10.91 6.79
N GLN A 106 10.24 11.61 7.85
CA GLN A 106 9.61 11.07 9.04
C GLN A 106 8.21 11.70 9.21
N GLY A 107 7.21 10.90 9.55
CA GLY A 107 5.83 11.36 9.60
C GLY A 107 5.29 11.66 8.21
N ASN A 108 4.76 12.86 8.06
CA ASN A 108 4.42 13.46 6.78
C ASN A 108 5.38 14.63 6.56
N GLY A 109 6.14 14.61 5.48
CA GLY A 109 7.12 15.64 5.17
C GLY A 109 7.00 16.14 3.75
N SER A 110 7.52 17.35 3.50
CA SER A 110 7.59 17.94 2.16
C SER A 110 8.79 17.42 1.39
N TYR A 111 8.64 17.32 0.09
CA TYR A 111 9.72 16.99 -0.86
C TYR A 111 9.78 18.04 -1.97
N THR A 112 10.88 18.06 -2.70
CA THR A 112 11.01 18.82 -3.95
C THR A 112 11.07 17.87 -5.14
N VAL A 113 10.83 18.39 -6.35
CA VAL A 113 10.93 17.59 -7.58
C VAL A 113 12.35 17.02 -7.74
N GLU A 114 13.38 17.77 -7.34
CA GLU A 114 14.78 17.33 -7.38
C GLU A 114 15.04 16.18 -6.40
N GLN A 115 14.44 16.22 -5.21
CA GLN A 115 14.51 15.12 -4.25
C GLN A 115 13.81 13.87 -4.80
N LEU A 116 12.62 14.03 -5.39
CA LEU A 116 11.89 12.93 -6.02
C LEU A 116 12.70 12.33 -7.17
N ALA A 117 13.32 13.16 -8.00
CA ALA A 117 14.20 12.70 -9.08
C ALA A 117 15.45 11.97 -8.53
N ALA A 118 15.99 12.41 -7.39
CA ALA A 118 17.11 11.72 -6.73
C ALA A 118 16.68 10.38 -6.09
N TRP A 119 15.46 10.27 -5.61
CA TRP A 119 14.90 9.02 -5.11
C TRP A 119 14.60 8.03 -6.24
N ASP A 120 14.27 8.50 -7.46
CA ASP A 120 14.03 7.71 -8.67
C ASP A 120 13.17 6.46 -8.41
N PRO A 121 11.87 6.60 -8.13
CA PRO A 121 10.98 5.47 -7.88
C PRO A 121 10.74 4.65 -9.15
N ASP A 122 10.48 3.33 -8.98
CA ASP A 122 10.01 2.45 -10.04
C ASP A 122 8.51 2.64 -10.31
N VAL A 123 7.74 3.01 -9.26
CA VAL A 123 6.30 3.21 -9.32
C VAL A 123 5.89 4.37 -8.42
N ILE A 124 4.94 5.15 -8.92
CA ILE A 124 4.27 6.23 -8.18
C ILE A 124 2.81 5.83 -7.99
N ILE A 125 2.32 5.85 -6.74
CA ILE A 125 0.98 5.42 -6.43
C ILE A 125 0.18 6.59 -5.90
N ILE A 126 -0.87 6.96 -6.61
CA ILE A 126 -1.75 8.09 -6.29
C ILE A 126 -3.01 7.56 -5.61
N GLN A 127 -3.44 8.21 -4.55
CA GLN A 127 -4.71 7.88 -3.88
C GLN A 127 -5.89 8.21 -4.80
N ASP A 128 -6.90 7.35 -4.81
CA ASP A 128 -8.14 7.48 -5.58
C ASP A 128 -8.78 8.88 -5.54
N ARG A 129 -8.73 9.54 -4.38
CA ARG A 129 -9.28 10.88 -4.15
C ARG A 129 -8.44 12.03 -4.73
N TYR A 130 -7.28 11.75 -5.30
CA TYR A 130 -6.34 12.77 -5.80
C TYR A 130 -6.14 12.66 -7.32
N MET A 131 -7.23 12.61 -8.07
CA MET A 131 -7.19 12.58 -9.54
C MET A 131 -6.42 13.76 -10.13
N ASP A 132 -6.55 14.95 -9.54
CA ASP A 132 -5.78 16.13 -9.92
C ASP A 132 -4.25 15.92 -9.79
N LEU A 133 -3.84 15.17 -8.79
CA LEU A 133 -2.43 14.81 -8.60
C LEU A 133 -1.98 13.75 -9.62
N TYR A 134 -2.84 12.78 -9.95
CA TYR A 134 -2.58 11.81 -11.01
C TYR A 134 -2.37 12.50 -12.36
N GLU A 135 -3.26 13.41 -12.75
CA GLU A 135 -3.11 14.23 -13.96
C GLU A 135 -1.80 15.03 -13.94
N GLN A 136 -1.46 15.63 -12.80
CA GLN A 136 -0.22 16.39 -12.64
C GLN A 136 1.00 15.50 -12.90
N PHE A 137 1.10 14.32 -12.30
CA PHE A 137 2.25 13.44 -12.49
C PHE A 137 2.36 12.89 -13.92
N THR A 138 1.24 12.71 -14.61
CA THR A 138 1.20 12.13 -15.96
C THR A 138 1.35 13.15 -17.09
N THR A 139 1.08 14.45 -16.83
CA THR A 139 1.04 15.47 -17.90
C THR A 139 2.00 16.65 -17.71
N ASP A 140 2.53 16.88 -16.50
CA ASP A 140 3.41 18.01 -16.21
C ASP A 140 4.86 17.65 -16.55
N ASP A 141 5.49 18.47 -17.41
CA ASP A 141 6.89 18.29 -17.86
C ASP A 141 7.91 18.19 -16.73
N ARG A 142 7.60 18.73 -15.53
CA ARG A 142 8.47 18.63 -14.35
C ARG A 142 8.72 17.19 -13.92
N TYR A 143 7.76 16.29 -14.18
CA TYR A 143 7.84 14.87 -13.82
C TYR A 143 8.22 13.96 -14.98
N ALA A 144 8.21 14.47 -16.22
CA ALA A 144 8.46 13.70 -17.44
C ALA A 144 9.84 12.97 -17.45
N ALA A 145 10.79 13.43 -16.66
CA ALA A 145 12.12 12.81 -16.56
C ALA A 145 12.14 11.60 -15.60
N LEU A 146 11.16 11.45 -14.71
CA LEU A 146 11.08 10.33 -13.77
C LEU A 146 10.91 9.00 -14.50
N ARG A 147 11.58 7.95 -14.03
CA ARG A 147 11.50 6.61 -14.61
C ARG A 147 10.07 6.08 -14.54
N ALA A 148 9.42 6.16 -13.38
CA ALA A 148 8.04 5.72 -13.21
C ALA A 148 7.07 6.39 -14.22
N VAL A 149 7.27 7.66 -14.53
CA VAL A 149 6.44 8.38 -15.53
C VAL A 149 6.72 7.90 -16.95
N LYS A 150 8.00 7.76 -17.33
CA LYS A 150 8.40 7.27 -18.65
C LYS A 150 7.91 5.85 -18.93
N ASP A 151 7.93 5.01 -17.92
CA ASP A 151 7.55 3.60 -18.02
C ASP A 151 6.03 3.39 -17.87
N GLY A 152 5.26 4.47 -17.63
CA GLY A 152 3.80 4.39 -17.43
C GLY A 152 3.39 3.84 -16.06
N ASN A 153 4.31 3.80 -15.10
CA ASN A 153 4.11 3.24 -13.77
C ASN A 153 3.61 4.31 -12.77
N VAL A 154 2.68 5.14 -13.19
CA VAL A 154 1.93 6.05 -12.30
C VAL A 154 0.54 5.45 -12.15
N LEU A 155 0.24 4.93 -10.98
CA LEU A 155 -0.98 4.18 -10.68
C LEU A 155 -1.95 5.05 -9.89
N LEU A 156 -3.23 5.02 -10.26
CA LEU A 156 -4.30 5.52 -9.43
C LEU A 156 -4.90 4.33 -8.66
N ALA A 157 -4.78 4.35 -7.34
CA ALA A 157 -5.27 3.25 -6.53
C ALA A 157 -6.81 3.15 -6.61
N PRO A 158 -7.37 1.97 -6.83
CA PRO A 158 -8.81 1.78 -6.80
C PRO A 158 -9.39 2.11 -5.43
N TYR A 159 -10.56 2.74 -5.40
CA TYR A 159 -11.21 3.15 -4.15
C TYR A 159 -11.44 1.98 -3.18
N TRP A 160 -11.71 0.80 -3.69
CA TRP A 160 -11.99 -0.38 -2.89
C TRP A 160 -10.76 -0.98 -2.19
N THR A 161 -9.54 -0.63 -2.61
CA THR A 161 -8.31 -1.09 -1.96
C THR A 161 -7.99 -0.32 -0.69
N LYS A 162 -8.49 0.90 -0.57
CA LYS A 162 -8.27 1.83 0.56
C LYS A 162 -6.84 1.78 1.13
N PRO A 163 -5.81 1.73 0.28
CA PRO A 163 -4.44 1.52 0.76
C PRO A 163 -3.86 2.72 1.53
N TRP A 164 -4.58 3.82 1.60
CA TRP A 164 -3.96 5.11 1.86
C TRP A 164 -4.39 5.79 3.14
N GLY A 165 -5.06 5.23 3.91
CA GLY A 165 -5.59 6.02 4.98
C GLY A 165 -5.12 5.53 6.31
N ASN A 166 -6.07 5.05 7.00
CA ASN A 166 -5.92 4.45 8.30
C ASN A 166 -5.82 2.93 8.15
N PRO A 167 -5.19 2.27 9.09
CA PRO A 167 -5.20 0.82 9.15
C PRO A 167 -6.63 0.34 9.40
N ASP A 168 -7.26 -0.18 8.37
CA ASP A 168 -8.58 -0.80 8.41
C ASP A 168 -8.57 -2.19 7.79
N THR A 169 -9.66 -2.92 7.92
CA THR A 169 -9.75 -4.31 7.44
C THR A 169 -9.69 -4.42 5.92
N ASP A 170 -10.25 -3.44 5.21
CA ASP A 170 -10.27 -3.39 3.75
C ASP A 170 -8.84 -3.20 3.22
N SER A 171 -8.12 -2.19 3.74
CA SER A 171 -6.76 -1.92 3.31
C SER A 171 -5.80 -3.06 3.66
N MET A 172 -5.98 -3.70 4.82
CA MET A 172 -5.16 -4.83 5.23
C MET A 172 -5.46 -6.11 4.45
N ALA A 173 -6.72 -6.33 4.05
CA ALA A 173 -7.13 -7.54 3.35
C ALA A 173 -7.01 -7.43 1.84
N LEU A 174 -7.33 -6.27 1.27
CA LEU A 174 -7.43 -6.06 -0.17
C LEU A 174 -6.34 -5.13 -0.69
N GLY A 175 -6.06 -4.03 0.03
CA GLY A 175 -5.05 -3.05 -0.39
C GLY A 175 -3.64 -3.62 -0.43
N GLU A 176 -3.23 -4.39 0.57
CA GLU A 176 -1.92 -5.04 0.59
C GLU A 176 -1.79 -6.09 -0.54
N LEU A 177 -2.86 -6.85 -0.83
CA LEU A 177 -2.87 -7.83 -1.90
C LEU A 177 -2.86 -7.18 -3.29
N TRP A 178 -3.61 -6.07 -3.46
CA TRP A 178 -3.59 -5.29 -4.69
C TRP A 178 -2.20 -4.69 -4.94
N LEU A 179 -1.56 -4.09 -3.94
CA LEU A 179 -0.19 -3.60 -4.06
C LEU A 179 0.80 -4.71 -4.45
N ALA A 180 0.66 -5.91 -3.86
CA ALA A 180 1.50 -7.04 -4.24
C ALA A 180 1.29 -7.47 -5.69
N HIS A 181 0.06 -7.35 -6.22
CA HIS A 181 -0.23 -7.55 -7.64
C HIS A 181 0.46 -6.49 -8.51
N GLU A 182 0.30 -5.20 -8.18
CA GLU A 182 0.89 -4.11 -8.96
C GLU A 182 2.42 -4.18 -9.00
N PHE A 183 3.04 -4.62 -7.91
CA PHE A 183 4.50 -4.75 -7.84
C PHE A 183 5.01 -6.04 -8.47
N TYR A 184 4.26 -7.12 -8.40
CA TYR A 184 4.68 -8.46 -8.81
C TYR A 184 3.52 -9.25 -9.46
N PRO A 185 3.04 -8.82 -10.64
CA PRO A 185 1.88 -9.44 -11.31
C PRO A 185 2.09 -10.91 -11.66
N ASP A 186 3.32 -11.33 -11.84
CA ASP A 186 3.66 -12.75 -12.07
C ASP A 186 3.53 -13.61 -10.80
N ARG A 187 3.47 -13.01 -9.60
CA ARG A 187 3.34 -13.70 -8.32
C ARG A 187 1.93 -13.64 -7.73
N VAL A 188 1.22 -12.56 -8.00
CA VAL A 188 -0.17 -12.34 -7.60
C VAL A 188 -0.97 -11.92 -8.83
N GLY A 189 -1.86 -12.77 -9.33
CA GLY A 189 -2.64 -12.49 -10.53
C GLY A 189 -3.83 -11.56 -10.27
N ALA A 190 -4.23 -10.76 -11.27
CA ALA A 190 -5.40 -9.87 -11.20
C ALA A 190 -6.69 -10.62 -10.83
N ASP A 191 -6.91 -11.79 -11.42
CA ASP A 191 -8.09 -12.61 -11.14
C ASP A 191 -8.17 -13.05 -9.68
N GLU A 192 -7.03 -13.32 -9.04
CA GLU A 192 -6.93 -13.66 -7.62
C GLU A 192 -7.33 -12.47 -6.74
N VAL A 193 -6.82 -11.27 -7.05
CA VAL A 193 -7.16 -10.03 -6.34
C VAL A 193 -8.65 -9.76 -6.43
N LEU A 194 -9.22 -9.83 -7.64
CA LEU A 194 -10.65 -9.61 -7.87
C LEU A 194 -11.53 -10.67 -7.20
N ALA A 195 -11.10 -11.93 -7.21
CA ALA A 195 -11.82 -13.00 -6.50
C ALA A 195 -11.85 -12.72 -4.99
N ARG A 196 -10.72 -12.31 -4.43
CA ARG A 196 -10.62 -11.95 -3.01
C ARG A 196 -11.49 -10.75 -2.65
N ALA A 197 -11.54 -9.73 -3.52
CA ALA A 197 -12.43 -8.58 -3.35
C ALA A 197 -13.92 -8.99 -3.40
N ARG A 198 -14.32 -9.84 -4.36
CA ARG A 198 -15.70 -10.35 -4.44
C ARG A 198 -16.11 -11.08 -3.16
N ASP A 199 -15.25 -11.96 -2.64
CA ASP A 199 -15.50 -12.67 -1.39
C ASP A 199 -15.66 -11.72 -0.22
N PHE A 200 -14.76 -10.75 -0.08
CA PHE A 200 -14.80 -9.75 0.99
C PHE A 200 -16.11 -8.94 0.97
N TYR A 201 -16.47 -8.39 -0.18
CA TYR A 201 -17.68 -7.56 -0.30
C TYR A 201 -18.96 -8.38 -0.13
N ARG A 202 -19.01 -9.62 -0.65
CA ARG A 202 -20.13 -10.53 -0.43
C ARG A 202 -20.30 -10.88 1.05
N ASP A 203 -19.21 -11.26 1.72
CA ASP A 203 -19.27 -11.87 3.05
C ASP A 203 -19.45 -10.82 4.15
N PHE A 204 -18.91 -9.59 3.97
CA PHE A 204 -18.92 -8.57 5.02
C PHE A 204 -19.81 -7.36 4.70
N TYR A 205 -20.05 -7.07 3.46
CA TYR A 205 -20.95 -5.98 3.04
C TYR A 205 -22.29 -6.46 2.47
N GLY A 206 -22.40 -7.71 2.08
CA GLY A 206 -23.61 -8.28 1.47
C GLY A 206 -23.94 -7.70 0.11
N ILE A 207 -22.93 -7.23 -0.63
CA ILE A 207 -23.09 -6.61 -1.96
C ILE A 207 -22.25 -7.34 -3.00
N GLU A 208 -22.64 -7.21 -4.27
CA GLU A 208 -21.85 -7.67 -5.40
C GLU A 208 -20.72 -6.67 -5.68
N PHE A 209 -19.51 -7.18 -5.80
CA PHE A 209 -18.35 -6.38 -6.18
C PHE A 209 -18.22 -6.28 -7.69
N THR A 210 -18.11 -5.05 -8.21
CA THR A 210 -18.03 -4.75 -9.65
C THR A 210 -16.78 -3.95 -10.03
N GLY A 211 -15.81 -3.77 -9.11
CA GLY A 211 -14.56 -3.06 -9.37
C GLY A 211 -13.59 -3.82 -10.27
N SER A 212 -12.57 -3.13 -10.74
CA SER A 212 -11.43 -3.68 -11.49
C SER A 212 -10.13 -3.44 -10.74
N VAL A 213 -9.04 -4.09 -11.15
CA VAL A 213 -7.69 -3.82 -10.59
C VAL A 213 -7.13 -2.51 -11.11
N ASP A 214 -7.54 -2.09 -12.31
CA ASP A 214 -7.17 -0.83 -12.92
C ASP A 214 -8.43 0.02 -13.17
N GLU A 215 -8.56 1.13 -12.47
CA GLU A 215 -9.68 2.07 -12.63
C GLU A 215 -9.37 3.24 -13.58
N THR A 216 -8.16 3.28 -14.14
CA THR A 216 -7.76 4.27 -15.15
C THR A 216 -7.93 3.79 -16.58
N ALA A 217 -8.30 2.53 -16.78
CA ALA A 217 -8.50 1.91 -18.08
C ALA A 217 -9.87 2.21 -18.72
#